data_a24196c0fb331e3d65ee0748efdeb116
#
_entry.id   a24196c0fb331e3d65ee0748efdeb116
#
_cell.length_a   1.000
_cell.length_b   1.000
_cell.length_c   1.000
_cell.angle_alpha   90.00
_cell.angle_beta   90.00
_cell.angle_gamma   90.00
#
_symmetry.space_group_name_H-M   'P 1'
#
loop_
_entity.id
_entity.type
_entity.pdbx_description
1 polymer ?
#
loop_
_entity_poly.entity_id
_entity_poly.type
_entity_poly.pdbx_seq_one_letter_code
_entity_poly.pdbx_strand_id
1 'polypeptide(L)'
;MSLKKLRRVARPRPILLLIDVSGSMKQRSDANLALAHVIVQSAPHAEVFTFGTRLTRVTKALRRKRREQALADAAGLVADWDGGTRIGDALQAFLAVPRFAAYARGAVVVVLSDGLERGDPSALVTAVARLSQRAHRIDWLTPLAADPGYRPETEALRLVAPMLDRLTDGASTARICRHILSLGGAAAA
;
A
#
# COMPACT_ATOMS: atom_id res chain seq x y z
N MET A 1 27.93 -14.53 -39.05
CA MET A 1 26.69 -14.60 -38.28
C MET A 1 26.88 -13.78 -37.00
N SER A 2 26.28 -12.62 -36.90
CA SER A 2 26.43 -11.74 -35.74
C SER A 2 25.34 -12.08 -34.71
N LEU A 3 25.75 -12.60 -33.57
CA LEU A 3 24.83 -12.88 -32.44
C LEU A 3 24.38 -11.55 -31.82
N LYS A 4 23.13 -11.16 -32.07
CA LYS A 4 22.51 -10.03 -31.37
C LYS A 4 22.30 -10.43 -29.91
N LYS A 5 23.12 -9.88 -29.00
CA LYS A 5 22.89 -9.99 -27.56
C LYS A 5 21.58 -9.28 -27.21
N LEU A 6 20.56 -10.04 -26.86
CA LEU A 6 19.33 -9.52 -26.31
C LEU A 6 19.60 -8.98 -24.90
N ARG A 7 19.67 -7.66 -24.76
CA ARG A 7 19.78 -7.03 -23.44
C ARG A 7 18.43 -7.11 -22.75
N ARG A 8 18.35 -7.77 -21.60
CA ARG A 8 17.16 -7.73 -20.72
C ARG A 8 16.90 -6.28 -20.33
N VAL A 9 15.82 -5.71 -20.83
CA VAL A 9 15.35 -4.39 -20.38
C VAL A 9 14.69 -4.60 -19.02
N ALA A 10 15.26 -4.03 -17.97
CA ALA A 10 14.65 -4.03 -16.65
C ALA A 10 13.33 -3.23 -16.73
N ARG A 11 12.20 -3.90 -16.51
CA ARG A 11 10.90 -3.23 -16.43
C ARG A 11 10.61 -2.90 -14.97
N PRO A 12 10.20 -1.66 -14.67
CA PRO A 12 9.77 -1.30 -13.32
C PRO A 12 8.64 -2.24 -12.87
N ARG A 13 8.73 -2.71 -11.63
CA ARG A 13 7.66 -3.55 -11.06
C ARG A 13 6.41 -2.71 -10.82
N PRO A 14 5.21 -3.30 -10.96
CA PRO A 14 3.98 -2.66 -10.55
C PRO A 14 4.05 -2.30 -9.06
N ILE A 15 3.44 -1.17 -8.68
CA ILE A 15 3.29 -0.74 -7.29
C ILE A 15 1.82 -0.83 -6.93
N LEU A 16 1.51 -1.49 -5.83
CA LEU A 16 0.19 -1.52 -5.22
C LEU A 16 0.26 -0.79 -3.87
N LEU A 17 -0.41 0.36 -3.78
CA LEU A 17 -0.56 1.12 -2.55
C LEU A 17 -1.90 0.75 -1.88
N LEU A 18 -1.84 0.39 -0.62
CA LEU A 18 -2.97 0.11 0.26
C LEU A 18 -2.93 1.12 1.41
N ILE A 19 -3.82 2.09 1.41
CA ILE A 19 -3.79 3.25 2.31
C ILE A 19 -4.94 3.15 3.31
N ASP A 20 -4.58 3.09 4.57
CA ASP A 20 -5.51 3.19 5.68
C ASP A 20 -6.02 4.63 5.83
N VAL A 21 -7.35 4.78 5.85
CA VAL A 21 -8.05 6.06 6.01
C VAL A 21 -8.93 6.07 7.26
N SER A 22 -8.66 5.19 8.20
CA SER A 22 -9.34 5.14 9.50
C SER A 22 -9.18 6.43 10.32
N GLY A 23 -9.97 6.57 11.36
CA GLY A 23 -9.94 7.75 12.23
C GLY A 23 -8.55 8.04 12.83
N SER A 24 -7.79 7.01 13.22
CA SER A 24 -6.41 7.15 13.73
C SER A 24 -5.44 7.64 12.65
N MET A 25 -5.70 7.33 11.38
CA MET A 25 -4.89 7.75 10.24
C MET A 25 -5.36 9.05 9.58
N LYS A 26 -6.48 9.64 10.03
CA LYS A 26 -7.14 10.80 9.41
C LYS A 26 -6.20 11.97 9.13
N GLN A 27 -5.38 12.36 10.11
CA GLN A 27 -4.43 13.48 9.97
C GLN A 27 -3.35 13.25 8.88
N ARG A 28 -3.14 11.99 8.48
CA ARG A 28 -2.14 11.59 7.49
C ARG A 28 -2.74 11.27 6.13
N SER A 29 -4.04 11.05 6.08
CA SER A 29 -4.73 10.55 4.89
C SER A 29 -4.58 11.49 3.71
N ASP A 30 -4.71 12.81 3.90
CA ASP A 30 -4.55 13.80 2.83
C ASP A 30 -3.12 13.79 2.28
N ALA A 31 -2.11 13.72 3.15
CA ALA A 31 -0.71 13.64 2.74
C ALA A 31 -0.39 12.32 2.02
N ASN A 32 -0.97 11.21 2.47
CA ASN A 32 -0.81 9.91 1.83
C ASN A 32 -1.50 9.86 0.46
N LEU A 33 -2.68 10.45 0.31
CA LEU A 33 -3.37 10.59 -0.99
C LEU A 33 -2.60 11.51 -1.94
N ALA A 34 -2.03 12.61 -1.43
CA ALA A 34 -1.19 13.49 -2.23
C ALA A 34 0.07 12.78 -2.74
N LEU A 35 0.71 11.97 -1.90
CA LEU A 35 1.82 11.11 -2.29
C LEU A 35 1.39 10.07 -3.33
N ALA A 36 0.26 9.41 -3.09
CA ALA A 36 -0.30 8.44 -4.02
C ALA A 36 -0.58 9.05 -5.40
N HIS A 37 -1.04 10.31 -5.45
CA HIS A 37 -1.21 11.03 -6.71
C HIS A 37 0.13 11.16 -7.45
N VAL A 38 1.20 11.58 -6.79
CA VAL A 38 2.54 11.69 -7.41
C VAL A 38 3.01 10.34 -7.95
N ILE A 39 2.81 9.26 -7.18
CA ILE A 39 3.21 7.91 -7.60
C ILE A 39 2.43 7.46 -8.83
N VAL A 40 1.11 7.66 -8.85
CA VAL A 40 0.24 7.29 -9.99
C VAL A 40 0.59 8.08 -11.25
N GLN A 41 1.01 9.35 -11.12
CA GLN A 41 1.47 10.16 -12.25
C GLN A 41 2.84 9.70 -12.78
N SER A 42 3.71 9.17 -11.92
CA SER A 42 5.08 8.78 -12.25
C SER A 42 5.22 7.30 -12.65
N ALA A 43 4.33 6.44 -12.17
CA ALA A 43 4.39 4.99 -12.39
C ALA A 43 3.12 4.50 -13.10
N PRO A 44 3.17 4.18 -14.42
CA PRO A 44 1.99 3.80 -15.21
C PRO A 44 1.25 2.57 -14.67
N HIS A 45 1.96 1.67 -13.98
CA HIS A 45 1.41 0.45 -13.40
C HIS A 45 1.16 0.55 -11.89
N ALA A 46 1.04 1.77 -11.36
CA ALA A 46 0.65 1.97 -9.98
C ALA A 46 -0.87 1.83 -9.82
N GLU A 47 -1.28 1.10 -8.78
CA GLU A 47 -2.66 0.97 -8.34
C GLU A 47 -2.78 1.40 -6.88
N VAL A 48 -3.86 2.09 -6.55
CA VAL A 48 -4.09 2.64 -5.22
C VAL A 48 -5.48 2.28 -4.74
N PHE A 49 -5.52 1.71 -3.56
CA PHE A 49 -6.75 1.44 -2.82
C PHE A 49 -6.67 2.10 -1.45
N THR A 50 -7.78 2.62 -0.99
CA THR A 50 -7.97 3.02 0.40
C THR A 50 -8.81 1.99 1.12
N PHE A 51 -8.59 1.83 2.41
CA PHE A 51 -9.38 0.97 3.27
C PHE A 51 -9.61 1.64 4.64
N GLY A 52 -10.74 1.37 5.20
CA GLY A 52 -11.23 1.75 6.50
C GLY A 52 -12.36 0.80 6.82
N THR A 53 -13.61 1.26 6.82
CA THR A 53 -14.78 0.37 6.85
C THR A 53 -15.05 -0.31 5.50
N ARG A 54 -14.58 0.30 4.42
CA ARG A 54 -14.71 -0.21 3.05
C ARG A 54 -13.39 -0.16 2.30
N LEU A 55 -13.26 -1.08 1.35
CA LEU A 55 -12.18 -1.05 0.37
C LEU A 55 -12.62 -0.21 -0.83
N THR A 56 -11.86 0.82 -1.18
CA THR A 56 -12.18 1.71 -2.31
C THR A 56 -10.98 1.84 -3.24
N ARG A 57 -11.16 1.60 -4.54
CA ARG A 57 -10.13 1.84 -5.55
C ARG A 57 -10.14 3.31 -5.97
N VAL A 58 -9.09 4.05 -5.66
CA VAL A 58 -8.97 5.49 -5.95
C VAL A 58 -8.04 5.83 -7.12
N THR A 59 -7.40 4.83 -7.73
CA THR A 59 -6.44 5.03 -8.83
C THR A 59 -6.99 5.91 -9.95
N LYS A 60 -8.25 5.68 -10.38
CA LYS A 60 -8.85 6.42 -11.50
C LYS A 60 -8.97 7.93 -11.20
N ALA A 61 -9.36 8.27 -9.98
CA ALA A 61 -9.42 9.65 -9.52
C ALA A 61 -8.01 10.28 -9.48
N LEU A 62 -7.03 9.56 -8.91
CA LEU A 62 -5.66 10.03 -8.80
C LEU A 62 -4.92 10.13 -10.14
N ARG A 63 -5.41 9.55 -11.23
CA ARG A 63 -4.86 9.73 -12.59
C ARG A 63 -5.17 11.09 -13.22
N ARG A 64 -6.07 11.88 -12.64
CA ARG A 64 -6.28 13.25 -13.11
C ARG A 64 -5.02 14.08 -12.94
N LYS A 65 -4.66 14.88 -13.96
CA LYS A 65 -3.44 15.70 -13.94
C LYS A 65 -3.49 16.84 -12.91
N ARG A 66 -4.66 17.47 -12.77
CA ARG A 66 -4.86 18.54 -11.77
C ARG A 66 -4.95 17.94 -10.38
N ARG A 67 -3.93 18.20 -9.57
CA ARG A 67 -3.78 17.62 -8.22
C ARG A 67 -5.01 17.88 -7.34
N GLU A 68 -5.45 19.12 -7.26
CA GLU A 68 -6.58 19.51 -6.40
C GLU A 68 -7.85 18.72 -6.76
N GLN A 69 -8.16 18.62 -8.05
CA GLN A 69 -9.32 17.86 -8.50
C GLN A 69 -9.14 16.35 -8.29
N ALA A 70 -7.92 15.83 -8.50
CA ALA A 70 -7.62 14.41 -8.25
C ALA A 70 -7.84 14.04 -6.77
N LEU A 71 -7.39 14.89 -5.85
CA LEU A 71 -7.54 14.69 -4.42
C LEU A 71 -8.99 14.85 -3.97
N ALA A 72 -9.71 15.86 -4.47
CA ALA A 72 -11.13 16.05 -4.20
C ALA A 72 -11.97 14.86 -4.67
N ASP A 73 -11.72 14.37 -5.90
CA ASP A 73 -12.41 13.20 -6.44
C ASP A 73 -12.08 11.92 -5.64
N ALA A 74 -10.82 11.74 -5.24
CA ALA A 74 -10.42 10.59 -4.44
C ALA A 74 -11.05 10.63 -3.05
N ALA A 75 -11.05 11.80 -2.40
CA ALA A 75 -11.69 12.00 -1.10
C ALA A 75 -13.21 11.76 -1.15
N GLY A 76 -13.87 12.20 -2.23
CA GLY A 76 -15.29 11.96 -2.45
C GLY A 76 -15.69 10.50 -2.66
N LEU A 77 -14.74 9.63 -3.05
CA LEU A 77 -14.96 8.19 -3.16
C LEU A 77 -14.86 7.47 -1.81
N VAL A 78 -14.13 8.06 -0.86
CA VAL A 78 -13.92 7.49 0.48
C VAL A 78 -15.10 7.86 1.36
N ALA A 79 -16.01 6.92 1.58
CA ALA A 79 -17.31 7.20 2.23
C ALA A 79 -17.20 7.39 3.76
N ASP A 80 -16.20 6.82 4.43
CA ASP A 80 -16.12 6.74 5.89
C ASP A 80 -14.69 6.98 6.40
N TRP A 81 -14.39 8.22 6.72
CA TRP A 81 -13.11 8.62 7.30
C TRP A 81 -12.97 8.33 8.81
N ASP A 82 -14.08 8.05 9.51
CA ASP A 82 -14.14 7.92 10.96
C ASP A 82 -14.53 6.51 11.45
N GLY A 83 -14.68 5.55 10.54
CA GLY A 83 -15.02 4.17 10.87
C GLY A 83 -13.85 3.39 11.49
N GLY A 84 -14.18 2.37 12.29
CA GLY A 84 -13.18 1.42 12.80
C GLY A 84 -12.55 0.61 11.65
N THR A 85 -11.25 0.38 11.70
CA THR A 85 -10.53 -0.33 10.64
C THR A 85 -10.59 -1.83 10.88
N ARG A 86 -11.08 -2.55 9.88
CA ARG A 86 -10.96 -4.01 9.75
C ARG A 86 -10.04 -4.30 8.58
N ILE A 87 -8.75 -4.23 8.83
CA ILE A 87 -7.72 -4.35 7.80
C ILE A 87 -7.80 -5.72 7.14
N GLY A 88 -7.98 -6.77 7.95
CA GLY A 88 -8.12 -8.15 7.48
C GLY A 88 -9.29 -8.29 6.51
N ASP A 89 -10.46 -7.79 6.87
CA ASP A 89 -11.67 -7.86 6.03
C ASP A 89 -11.48 -7.08 4.72
N ALA A 90 -10.86 -5.91 4.77
CA ALA A 90 -10.58 -5.10 3.58
C ALA A 90 -9.61 -5.80 2.62
N LEU A 91 -8.55 -6.42 3.14
CA LEU A 91 -7.59 -7.19 2.33
C LEU A 91 -8.21 -8.49 1.78
N GLN A 92 -9.10 -9.15 2.53
CA GLN A 92 -9.86 -10.28 2.03
C GLN A 92 -10.80 -9.85 0.91
N ALA A 93 -11.50 -8.72 1.05
CA ALA A 93 -12.35 -8.15 0.00
C ALA A 93 -11.54 -7.81 -1.26
N PHE A 94 -10.32 -7.27 -1.10
CA PHE A 94 -9.39 -7.05 -2.21
C PHE A 94 -9.05 -8.35 -2.94
N LEU A 95 -8.74 -9.41 -2.21
CA LEU A 95 -8.35 -10.70 -2.76
C LEU A 95 -9.53 -11.51 -3.32
N ALA A 96 -10.75 -11.25 -2.85
CA ALA A 96 -11.97 -11.90 -3.32
C ALA A 96 -12.36 -11.45 -4.75
N VAL A 97 -11.96 -10.24 -5.16
CA VAL A 97 -12.22 -9.72 -6.50
C VAL A 97 -11.04 -10.09 -7.41
N PRO A 98 -11.20 -11.01 -8.40
CA PRO A 98 -10.10 -11.49 -9.24
C PRO A 98 -9.31 -10.38 -9.93
N ARG A 99 -10.01 -9.34 -10.40
CA ARG A 99 -9.40 -8.16 -11.02
C ARG A 99 -8.50 -7.39 -10.04
N PHE A 100 -8.91 -7.26 -8.77
CA PHE A 100 -8.12 -6.56 -7.77
C PHE A 100 -6.92 -7.41 -7.35
N ALA A 101 -7.15 -8.68 -7.06
CA ALA A 101 -6.08 -9.63 -6.72
C ALA A 101 -4.99 -9.70 -7.80
N ALA A 102 -5.35 -9.49 -9.07
CA ALA A 102 -4.40 -9.45 -10.18
C ALA A 102 -3.39 -8.30 -10.06
N TYR A 103 -3.74 -7.17 -9.43
CA TYR A 103 -2.81 -6.05 -9.23
C TYR A 103 -1.68 -6.36 -8.24
N ALA A 104 -1.84 -7.38 -7.40
CA ALA A 104 -0.79 -7.82 -6.49
C ALA A 104 0.27 -8.71 -7.18
N ARG A 105 -0.01 -9.28 -8.37
CA ARG A 105 0.91 -10.22 -9.02
C ARG A 105 2.24 -9.58 -9.40
N GLY A 106 3.31 -10.03 -8.74
CA GLY A 106 4.66 -9.54 -8.96
C GLY A 106 4.86 -8.07 -8.58
N ALA A 107 3.87 -7.45 -7.92
CA ALA A 107 3.93 -6.07 -7.49
C ALA A 107 4.74 -5.90 -6.19
N VAL A 108 5.29 -4.71 -6.01
CA VAL A 108 5.67 -4.21 -4.69
C VAL A 108 4.41 -3.67 -4.03
N VAL A 109 3.97 -4.31 -2.97
CA VAL A 109 2.82 -3.90 -2.16
C VAL A 109 3.32 -3.03 -1.02
N VAL A 110 2.78 -1.82 -0.92
CA VAL A 110 3.10 -0.88 0.16
C VAL A 110 1.82 -0.61 0.93
N VAL A 111 1.80 -1.00 2.20
CA VAL A 111 0.69 -0.74 3.13
C VAL A 111 1.05 0.46 3.98
N LEU A 112 0.20 1.48 3.99
CA LEU A 112 0.32 2.66 4.85
C LEU A 112 -0.77 2.59 5.92
N SER A 113 -0.44 2.12 7.12
CA SER A 113 -1.39 1.93 8.23
C SER A 113 -0.66 1.88 9.57
N ASP A 114 -1.34 2.31 10.63
CA ASP A 114 -0.86 2.12 12.01
C ASP A 114 -0.98 0.66 12.49
N GLY A 115 -1.72 -0.18 11.77
CA GLY A 115 -1.90 -1.59 12.08
C GLY A 115 -2.85 -1.85 13.24
N LEU A 116 -3.67 -0.86 13.62
CA LEU A 116 -4.66 -1.00 14.69
C LEU A 116 -5.88 -1.78 14.20
N GLU A 117 -5.71 -3.09 14.04
CA GLU A 117 -6.79 -4.02 13.64
C GLU A 117 -7.84 -4.13 14.75
N ARG A 118 -9.10 -3.93 14.37
CA ARG A 118 -10.26 -4.13 15.26
C ARG A 118 -11.07 -5.39 14.94
N GLY A 119 -10.71 -6.09 13.86
CA GLY A 119 -11.34 -7.33 13.44
C GLY A 119 -10.68 -8.55 14.06
N ASP A 120 -11.08 -9.73 13.55
CA ASP A 120 -10.43 -10.98 13.89
C ASP A 120 -8.98 -11.01 13.33
N PRO A 121 -7.97 -11.19 14.18
CA PRO A 121 -6.57 -11.33 13.73
C PRO A 121 -6.37 -12.37 12.63
N SER A 122 -7.14 -13.46 12.65
CA SER A 122 -7.05 -14.53 11.66
C SER A 122 -7.38 -14.06 10.25
N ALA A 123 -8.28 -13.07 10.12
CA ALA A 123 -8.64 -12.48 8.85
C ALA A 123 -7.44 -11.77 8.21
N LEU A 124 -6.69 -10.98 9.00
CA LEU A 124 -5.48 -10.30 8.54
C LEU A 124 -4.37 -11.28 8.19
N VAL A 125 -4.12 -12.27 9.05
CA VAL A 125 -3.11 -13.32 8.83
C VAL A 125 -3.38 -14.05 7.50
N THR A 126 -4.61 -14.51 7.30
CA THR A 126 -5.01 -15.20 6.06
C THR A 126 -4.85 -14.32 4.84
N ALA A 127 -5.24 -13.05 4.93
CA ALA A 127 -5.14 -12.12 3.81
C ALA A 127 -3.67 -11.82 3.45
N VAL A 128 -2.82 -11.55 4.44
CA VAL A 128 -1.39 -11.27 4.21
C VAL A 128 -0.68 -12.51 3.67
N ALA A 129 -0.95 -13.72 4.19
CA ALA A 129 -0.39 -14.96 3.66
C ALA A 129 -0.78 -15.20 2.19
N ARG A 130 -2.03 -14.90 1.80
CA ARG A 130 -2.47 -14.99 0.40
C ARG A 130 -1.88 -13.90 -0.49
N LEU A 131 -1.63 -12.72 0.08
CA LEU A 131 -1.03 -11.59 -0.62
C LEU A 131 0.45 -11.86 -0.89
N SER A 132 1.20 -12.39 0.09
CA SER A 132 2.62 -12.73 -0.04
C SER A 132 2.91 -13.78 -1.11
N GLN A 133 1.99 -14.71 -1.35
CA GLN A 133 2.09 -15.68 -2.44
C GLN A 133 1.96 -15.05 -3.85
N ARG A 134 1.47 -13.82 -3.96
CA ARG A 134 1.23 -13.12 -5.23
C ARG A 134 2.19 -11.98 -5.45
N ALA A 135 2.47 -11.24 -4.39
CA ALA A 135 3.34 -10.07 -4.42
C ALA A 135 4.80 -10.47 -4.66
N HIS A 136 5.56 -9.56 -5.22
CA HIS A 136 7.02 -9.67 -5.22
C HIS A 136 7.57 -9.33 -3.84
N ARG A 137 6.90 -8.39 -3.15
CA ARG A 137 7.33 -7.85 -1.87
C ARG A 137 6.15 -7.18 -1.18
N ILE A 138 6.10 -7.23 0.15
CA ILE A 138 5.14 -6.52 0.99
C ILE A 138 5.91 -5.69 2.02
N ASP A 139 5.78 -4.37 1.93
CA ASP A 139 6.32 -3.44 2.90
C ASP A 139 5.18 -2.74 3.66
N TRP A 140 5.24 -2.79 4.97
CA TRP A 140 4.28 -2.11 5.84
C TRP A 140 4.94 -0.90 6.49
N LEU A 141 4.41 0.28 6.20
CA LEU A 141 4.90 1.54 6.72
C LEU A 141 3.91 2.06 7.76
N THR A 142 4.33 2.06 9.01
CA THR A 142 3.52 2.54 10.11
C THR A 142 4.10 3.83 10.71
N PRO A 143 3.24 4.82 11.03
CA PRO A 143 3.71 6.03 11.69
C PRO A 143 4.29 5.77 13.09
N LEU A 144 3.90 4.65 13.70
CA LEU A 144 4.34 4.27 15.04
C LEU A 144 5.80 3.84 15.07
N ALA A 145 6.34 3.32 13.97
CA ALA A 145 7.76 2.91 13.87
C ALA A 145 8.74 4.09 13.73
N ALA A 146 8.30 5.32 13.99
CA ALA A 146 9.21 6.46 14.19
C ALA A 146 10.03 6.31 15.47
N ASP A 147 9.50 5.64 16.47
CA ASP A 147 10.21 5.25 17.67
C ASP A 147 11.15 4.07 17.38
N PRO A 148 12.47 4.18 17.65
CA PRO A 148 13.42 3.06 17.48
C PRO A 148 13.07 1.83 18.32
N GLY A 149 12.35 2.02 19.42
CA GLY A 149 11.87 0.94 20.30
C GLY A 149 10.54 0.31 19.87
N TYR A 150 9.94 0.78 18.77
CA TYR A 150 8.63 0.33 18.34
C TYR A 150 8.54 -1.19 18.17
N ARG A 151 7.50 -1.76 18.74
CA ARG A 151 7.05 -3.13 18.51
C ARG A 151 5.56 -3.12 18.15
N PRO A 152 5.09 -4.02 17.27
CA PRO A 152 3.67 -4.10 16.95
C PRO A 152 2.81 -4.26 18.21
N GLU A 153 1.83 -3.37 18.39
CA GLU A 153 0.97 -3.37 19.58
C GLU A 153 -0.17 -4.37 19.46
N THR A 154 -0.77 -4.46 18.27
CA THR A 154 -1.88 -5.40 18.04
C THR A 154 -1.37 -6.81 17.80
N GLU A 155 -2.14 -7.79 18.27
CA GLU A 155 -1.86 -9.21 18.00
C GLU A 155 -1.81 -9.47 16.49
N ALA A 156 -2.75 -8.93 15.74
CA ALA A 156 -2.82 -9.10 14.30
C ALA A 156 -1.54 -8.66 13.59
N LEU A 157 -1.02 -7.46 13.91
CA LEU A 157 0.22 -6.97 13.30
C LEU A 157 1.44 -7.77 13.75
N ARG A 158 1.48 -8.24 15.02
CA ARG A 158 2.54 -9.16 15.48
C ARG A 158 2.57 -10.46 14.69
N LEU A 159 1.40 -11.04 14.42
CA LEU A 159 1.30 -12.30 13.69
C LEU A 159 1.70 -12.17 12.22
N VAL A 160 1.45 -11.03 11.58
CA VAL A 160 1.79 -10.82 10.16
C VAL A 160 3.20 -10.26 9.95
N ALA A 161 3.79 -9.63 10.95
CA ALA A 161 5.13 -9.03 10.83
C ALA A 161 6.21 -9.96 10.25
N PRO A 162 6.26 -11.27 10.62
CA PRO A 162 7.21 -12.21 10.01
C PRO A 162 6.95 -12.53 8.53
N MET A 163 5.76 -12.20 8.01
CA MET A 163 5.38 -12.41 6.60
C MET A 163 5.67 -11.19 5.72
N LEU A 164 6.08 -10.08 6.33
CA LEU A 164 6.39 -8.83 5.65
C LEU A 164 7.87 -8.79 5.29
N ASP A 165 8.21 -8.25 4.13
CA ASP A 165 9.61 -7.98 3.77
C ASP A 165 10.18 -6.82 4.57
N ARG A 166 9.32 -5.85 4.93
CA ARG A 166 9.67 -4.77 5.86
C ARG A 166 8.45 -4.29 6.66
N LEU A 167 8.70 -4.05 7.94
CA LEU A 167 7.88 -3.22 8.80
C LEU A 167 8.74 -2.00 9.19
N THR A 168 8.36 -0.79 8.75
CA THR A 168 9.24 0.38 8.84
C THR A 168 8.46 1.67 9.04
N ASP A 169 9.20 2.74 9.24
CA ASP A 169 8.69 4.06 9.57
C ASP A 169 7.97 4.73 8.40
N GLY A 170 6.68 5.00 8.61
CA GLY A 170 5.79 5.77 7.74
C GLY A 170 5.30 7.08 8.36
N ALA A 171 6.01 7.63 9.36
CA ALA A 171 5.54 8.80 10.13
C ALA A 171 5.48 10.09 9.32
N SER A 172 6.22 10.20 8.22
CA SER A 172 6.20 11.38 7.36
C SER A 172 6.24 11.02 5.88
N THR A 173 5.67 11.90 5.06
CA THR A 173 5.70 11.77 3.60
C THR A 173 7.14 11.64 3.08
N ALA A 174 8.10 12.36 3.67
CA ALA A 174 9.51 12.28 3.27
C ALA A 174 10.10 10.89 3.52
N ARG A 175 9.75 10.22 4.61
CA ARG A 175 10.21 8.86 4.93
C ARG A 175 9.57 7.84 3.98
N ILE A 176 8.27 7.98 3.72
CA ILE A 176 7.56 7.13 2.75
C ILE A 176 8.15 7.30 1.35
N CYS A 177 8.37 8.55 0.88
CA CYS A 177 9.01 8.82 -0.40
C CYS A 177 10.40 8.17 -0.50
N ARG A 178 11.25 8.36 0.51
CA ARG A 178 12.60 7.77 0.55
C ARG A 178 12.54 6.25 0.44
N HIS A 179 11.60 5.63 1.16
CA HIS A 179 11.39 4.19 1.10
C HIS A 179 11.01 3.75 -0.32
N ILE A 180 10.00 4.39 -0.92
CA ILE A 180 9.54 4.04 -2.29
C ILE A 180 10.63 4.26 -3.33
N LEU A 181 11.41 5.34 -3.24
CA LEU A 181 12.53 5.59 -4.15
C LEU A 181 13.63 4.53 -4.01
N SER A 182 13.88 4.02 -2.80
CA SER A 182 14.85 2.93 -2.57
C SER A 182 14.46 1.63 -3.26
N LEU A 183 13.17 1.40 -3.50
CA LEU A 183 12.66 0.21 -4.20
C LEU A 183 13.02 0.22 -5.70
N GLY A 184 13.17 1.40 -6.30
CA GLY A 184 13.60 1.56 -7.70
C GLY A 184 15.10 1.31 -7.92
N GLY A 185 15.93 1.59 -6.93
CA GLY A 185 17.39 1.42 -6.99
C GLY A 185 17.86 -0.05 -6.85
N ALA A 186 17.10 -0.89 -6.16
CA ALA A 186 17.43 -2.30 -5.94
C ALA A 186 17.22 -3.19 -7.20
N ALA A 187 16.61 -2.67 -8.25
CA ALA A 187 16.41 -3.40 -9.52
C ALA A 187 17.55 -3.24 -10.52
N ALA A 188 18.58 -2.46 -10.18
CA ALA A 188 19.70 -2.12 -11.07
C ALA A 188 21.05 -2.76 -10.65
N ALA A 189 21.06 -3.60 -9.60
CA ALA A 189 22.26 -4.33 -9.14
C ALA A 189 22.24 -5.81 -9.54
#